data_f40db5f441a07be95195245e06b8c1ce
#
_entry.id   f40db5f441a07be95195245e06b8c1ce
#
_cell.length_a   1.000
_cell.length_b   1.000
_cell.length_c   1.000
_cell.angle_alpha   90.00
_cell.angle_beta   90.00
_cell.angle_gamma   90.00
#
_symmetry.space_group_name_H-M   'P 1'
#
loop_
_entity.id
_entity.type
_entity.pdbx_description
1 polymer ?
#
loop_
_entity_poly.entity_id
_entity_poly.type
_entity_poly.pdbx_seq_one_letter_code
_entity_poly.pdbx_strand_id
1 'polypeptide(L)'
;YIYPYNVQVKYRLDDTETEVTYDLVPADYDRSVALMKIVKHVWMEAYDEIWGIDMTRTYVPKLIQLIGNVAYTESGMILGQAEGGLKVTLFRVNEINVGSISAAQLNEFYFKTMHHEFTHILNQKKAYDPAYDRISESDYVGSSWYQVRLNDALAKGCISPYAMDRATEDFAEMMSIYVTNTAAAWESRLATAGATGRPILEKKFEIVYNYMLD
;
A
#
# COMPACT_ATOMS: atom_id res chain seq x y z
N TYR A 1 -13.94 -9.36 12.84
CA TYR A 1 -13.57 -9.31 11.43
C TYR A 1 -13.70 -10.66 10.72
N ILE A 2 -13.61 -11.77 11.44
CA ILE A 2 -13.93 -13.08 10.86
C ILE A 2 -15.34 -13.01 10.25
N TYR A 3 -16.28 -12.45 10.99
CA TYR A 3 -17.59 -12.14 10.44
C TYR A 3 -17.78 -10.61 10.42
N PRO A 4 -18.14 -9.97 9.28
CA PRO A 4 -18.66 -10.54 8.04
C PRO A 4 -17.61 -10.84 6.95
N TYR A 5 -16.31 -10.47 7.10
CA TYR A 5 -15.32 -10.43 6.00
C TYR A 5 -14.48 -11.71 5.85
N ASN A 6 -14.61 -12.67 6.77
CA ASN A 6 -13.73 -13.84 6.84
C ASN A 6 -12.24 -13.46 6.94
N VAL A 7 -11.94 -12.45 7.78
CA VAL A 7 -10.59 -11.93 8.03
C VAL A 7 -10.20 -12.21 9.47
N GLN A 8 -9.08 -12.87 9.67
CA GLN A 8 -8.45 -13.03 10.98
C GLN A 8 -7.54 -11.84 11.25
N VAL A 9 -7.57 -11.32 12.49
CA VAL A 9 -6.62 -10.30 12.96
C VAL A 9 -5.78 -10.90 14.08
N LYS A 10 -4.46 -10.87 13.91
CA LYS A 10 -3.49 -11.28 14.92
C LYS A 10 -2.71 -10.05 15.42
N TYR A 11 -2.62 -9.87 16.73
CA TYR A 11 -1.85 -8.80 17.38
C TYR A 11 -0.78 -9.36 18.32
N ARG A 12 -0.84 -10.67 18.62
CA ARG A 12 0.20 -11.40 19.33
C ARG A 12 1.13 -12.03 18.30
N LEU A 13 2.41 -12.03 18.63
CA LEU A 13 3.45 -12.71 17.85
C LEU A 13 3.61 -14.13 18.40
N ASP A 14 3.61 -15.10 17.49
CA ASP A 14 4.16 -16.42 17.74
C ASP A 14 5.59 -16.44 17.20
N ASP A 15 6.55 -16.91 17.98
CA ASP A 15 7.98 -16.94 17.62
C ASP A 15 8.26 -17.71 16.31
N THR A 16 7.33 -18.55 15.89
CA THR A 16 7.40 -19.34 14.65
C THR A 16 6.86 -18.63 13.42
N GLU A 17 6.19 -17.50 13.59
CA GLU A 17 5.51 -16.76 12.49
C GLU A 17 6.26 -15.51 12.02
N THR A 18 7.44 -15.24 12.58
CA THR A 18 8.27 -14.08 12.24
C THR A 18 9.61 -14.54 11.70
N GLU A 19 10.14 -13.82 10.71
CA GLU A 19 11.51 -14.04 10.29
C GLU A 19 12.48 -13.74 11.44
N VAL A 20 13.40 -14.66 11.70
CA VAL A 20 14.38 -14.61 12.80
C VAL A 20 15.28 -13.36 12.75
N THR A 21 15.28 -12.66 11.64
CA THR A 21 16.10 -11.47 11.37
C THR A 21 15.57 -10.18 12.00
N TYR A 22 14.31 -10.17 12.48
CA TYR A 22 13.69 -8.96 13.02
C TYR A 22 13.44 -9.07 14.52
N ASP A 23 13.84 -8.06 15.27
CA ASP A 23 13.47 -7.89 16.68
C ASP A 23 12.08 -7.23 16.75
N LEU A 24 11.02 -8.06 16.71
CA LEU A 24 9.64 -7.62 16.66
C LEU A 24 8.98 -7.70 18.04
N VAL A 25 8.14 -6.72 18.36
CA VAL A 25 7.33 -6.73 19.58
C VAL A 25 5.84 -6.84 19.24
N PRO A 26 5.06 -7.52 20.08
CA PRO A 26 3.62 -7.62 19.91
C PRO A 26 2.95 -6.25 19.88
N ALA A 27 1.87 -6.13 19.12
CA ALA A 27 1.05 -4.92 19.13
C ALA A 27 0.20 -4.85 20.43
N ASP A 28 0.10 -3.63 20.99
CA ASP A 28 -0.80 -3.34 22.10
C ASP A 28 -2.26 -3.59 21.74
N TYR A 29 -3.02 -4.16 22.66
CA TYR A 29 -4.41 -4.54 22.40
C TYR A 29 -5.31 -3.36 22.07
N ASP A 30 -5.27 -2.28 22.88
CA ASP A 30 -6.17 -1.13 22.70
C ASP A 30 -5.86 -0.39 21.41
N ARG A 31 -4.59 -0.24 21.08
CA ARG A 31 -4.13 0.36 19.81
C ARG A 31 -4.47 -0.51 18.62
N SER A 32 -4.36 -1.83 18.75
CA SER A 32 -4.81 -2.79 17.72
C SER A 32 -6.31 -2.67 17.46
N VAL A 33 -7.12 -2.57 18.52
CA VAL A 33 -8.58 -2.39 18.40
C VAL A 33 -8.90 -1.04 17.73
N ALA A 34 -8.21 0.04 18.11
CA ALA A 34 -8.41 1.36 17.53
C ALA A 34 -8.07 1.36 16.02
N LEU A 35 -6.89 0.84 15.64
CA LEU A 35 -6.47 0.72 14.25
C LEU A 35 -7.48 -0.09 13.44
N MET A 36 -7.89 -1.25 13.93
CA MET A 36 -8.80 -2.13 13.20
C MET A 36 -10.20 -1.54 13.04
N LYS A 37 -10.71 -0.75 13.99
CA LYS A 37 -11.96 -0.01 13.81
C LYS A 37 -11.85 0.97 12.64
N ILE A 38 -10.74 1.68 12.54
CA ILE A 38 -10.49 2.64 11.46
C ILE A 38 -10.34 1.91 10.12
N VAL A 39 -9.54 0.84 10.07
CA VAL A 39 -9.36 0.00 8.87
C VAL A 39 -10.71 -0.54 8.36
N LYS A 40 -11.55 -1.02 9.27
CA LYS A 40 -12.89 -1.48 8.88
C LYS A 40 -13.70 -0.36 8.23
N HIS A 41 -13.77 0.79 8.87
CA HIS A 41 -14.64 1.88 8.42
C HIS A 41 -14.10 2.60 7.17
N VAL A 42 -12.80 2.91 7.15
CA VAL A 42 -12.22 3.75 6.08
C VAL A 42 -11.78 2.94 4.86
N TRP A 43 -11.49 1.65 5.05
CA TRP A 43 -10.98 0.80 3.97
C TRP A 43 -11.99 -0.27 3.55
N MET A 44 -12.42 -1.18 4.45
CA MET A 44 -13.31 -2.30 4.07
C MET A 44 -14.70 -1.81 3.67
N GLU A 45 -15.33 -0.97 4.50
CA GLU A 45 -16.68 -0.44 4.23
C GLU A 45 -16.71 0.49 3.01
N ALA A 46 -15.61 1.19 2.70
CA ALA A 46 -15.50 1.98 1.48
C ALA A 46 -15.57 1.10 0.21
N TYR A 47 -14.95 -0.07 0.23
CA TYR A 47 -15.06 -1.04 -0.87
C TYR A 47 -16.45 -1.70 -0.92
N ASP A 48 -17.07 -1.95 0.25
CA ASP A 48 -18.44 -2.47 0.31
C ASP A 48 -19.44 -1.52 -0.37
N GLU A 49 -19.27 -0.22 -0.20
CA GLU A 49 -20.13 0.80 -0.83
C GLU A 49 -20.01 0.82 -2.36
N ILE A 50 -18.83 0.53 -2.90
CA ILE A 50 -18.57 0.59 -4.33
C ILE A 50 -18.90 -0.74 -5.01
N TRP A 51 -18.44 -1.86 -4.46
CA TRP A 51 -18.48 -3.17 -5.10
C TRP A 51 -19.38 -4.20 -4.41
N GLY A 52 -19.87 -3.86 -3.23
CA GLY A 52 -20.65 -4.77 -2.39
C GLY A 52 -19.77 -5.71 -1.55
N ILE A 53 -20.37 -6.19 -0.46
CA ILE A 53 -19.67 -6.98 0.56
C ILE A 53 -19.08 -8.30 0.06
N ASP A 54 -19.67 -8.91 -0.96
CA ASP A 54 -19.18 -10.18 -1.50
C ASP A 54 -17.87 -10.01 -2.26
N MET A 55 -17.69 -8.86 -2.91
CA MET A 55 -16.44 -8.48 -3.55
C MET A 55 -15.34 -8.26 -2.50
N THR A 56 -15.62 -7.47 -1.49
CA THR A 56 -14.69 -7.24 -0.36
C THR A 56 -14.31 -8.57 0.29
N ARG A 57 -15.28 -9.44 0.59
CA ARG A 57 -15.02 -10.79 1.13
C ARG A 57 -14.12 -11.64 0.25
N THR A 58 -14.23 -11.52 -1.05
CA THR A 58 -13.46 -12.33 -2.00
C THR A 58 -12.00 -11.89 -2.03
N TYR A 59 -11.74 -10.59 -2.06
CA TYR A 59 -10.42 -10.03 -2.37
C TYR A 59 -9.66 -9.50 -1.16
N VAL A 60 -10.32 -9.19 -0.05
CA VAL A 60 -9.64 -8.71 1.16
C VAL A 60 -8.64 -9.78 1.67
N PRO A 61 -7.46 -9.39 2.19
CA PRO A 61 -6.51 -10.30 2.84
C PRO A 61 -7.19 -11.10 3.94
N LYS A 62 -6.91 -12.41 4.02
CA LYS A 62 -7.56 -13.30 5.01
C LYS A 62 -6.93 -13.21 6.39
N LEU A 63 -5.71 -12.69 6.48
CA LEU A 63 -4.99 -12.45 7.71
C LEU A 63 -4.41 -11.03 7.73
N ILE A 64 -4.70 -10.29 8.79
CA ILE A 64 -4.04 -9.02 9.11
C ILE A 64 -3.21 -9.26 10.37
N GLN A 65 -1.89 -9.22 10.24
CA GLN A 65 -0.94 -9.31 11.33
C GLN A 65 -0.55 -7.90 11.78
N LEU A 66 -0.66 -7.63 13.08
CA LEU A 66 -0.30 -6.34 13.68
C LEU A 66 0.99 -6.49 14.48
N ILE A 67 1.96 -5.62 14.20
CA ILE A 67 3.28 -5.57 14.84
C ILE A 67 3.44 -4.25 15.58
N GLY A 68 3.95 -4.31 16.80
CA GLY A 68 4.05 -3.13 17.68
C GLY A 68 5.11 -2.13 17.23
N ASN A 69 6.24 -2.59 16.75
CA ASN A 69 7.39 -1.77 16.35
C ASN A 69 7.65 -1.78 14.84
N VAL A 70 8.77 -1.20 14.45
CA VAL A 70 9.26 -1.16 13.07
C VAL A 70 10.16 -2.36 12.80
N ALA A 71 10.10 -2.91 11.59
CA ALA A 71 11.14 -3.76 11.03
C ALA A 71 12.05 -2.95 10.11
N TYR A 72 13.35 -3.22 10.15
CA TYR A 72 14.35 -2.57 9.31
C TYR A 72 15.03 -3.61 8.41
N THR A 73 15.25 -3.21 7.16
CA THR A 73 16.09 -3.94 6.19
C THR A 73 17.24 -3.03 5.75
N GLU A 74 18.14 -3.56 4.93
CA GLU A 74 19.19 -2.77 4.29
C GLU A 74 18.63 -1.65 3.39
N SER A 75 17.45 -1.86 2.81
CA SER A 75 16.74 -0.88 1.97
C SER A 75 15.92 0.13 2.76
N GLY A 76 15.82 0.01 4.08
CA GLY A 76 15.15 0.96 4.95
C GLY A 76 14.08 0.33 5.85
N MET A 77 13.13 1.14 6.27
CA MET A 77 12.05 0.78 7.16
C MET A 77 10.92 0.08 6.41
N ILE A 78 10.47 -1.06 6.91
CA ILE A 78 9.27 -1.75 6.41
C ILE A 78 8.05 -1.18 7.13
N LEU A 79 7.12 -0.62 6.38
CA LEU A 79 5.84 -0.10 6.88
C LEU A 79 4.72 -1.15 6.82
N GLY A 80 4.81 -2.06 5.85
CA GLY A 80 3.89 -3.19 5.67
C GLY A 80 4.50 -4.21 4.73
N GLN A 81 3.92 -5.38 4.72
CA GLN A 81 4.33 -6.48 3.85
C GLN A 81 3.12 -7.34 3.53
N ALA A 82 2.95 -7.72 2.26
CA ALA A 82 1.98 -8.75 1.90
C ALA A 82 2.70 -10.04 1.49
N GLU A 83 2.16 -11.15 1.96
CA GLU A 83 2.63 -12.47 1.62
C GLU A 83 1.59 -13.18 0.76
N GLY A 84 1.86 -13.27 -0.54
CA GLY A 84 1.05 -14.03 -1.49
C GLY A 84 -0.42 -13.59 -1.61
N GLY A 85 -0.76 -12.35 -1.25
CA GLY A 85 -2.12 -11.84 -1.29
C GLY A 85 -3.06 -12.38 -0.20
N LEU A 86 -2.57 -13.21 0.71
CA LEU A 86 -3.37 -13.81 1.78
C LEU A 86 -3.20 -13.13 3.13
N LYS A 87 -2.02 -12.57 3.39
CA LYS A 87 -1.63 -11.94 4.65
C LYS A 87 -1.10 -10.54 4.39
N VAL A 88 -1.53 -9.57 5.20
CA VAL A 88 -0.95 -8.24 5.28
C VAL A 88 -0.42 -8.02 6.69
N THR A 89 0.84 -7.59 6.82
CA THR A 89 1.46 -7.24 8.08
C THR A 89 1.55 -5.72 8.18
N LEU A 90 1.03 -5.16 9.27
CA LEU A 90 1.07 -3.73 9.58
C LEU A 90 1.96 -3.49 10.79
N PHE A 91 2.98 -2.68 10.61
CA PHE A 91 3.97 -2.33 11.63
C PHE A 91 3.62 -1.05 12.38
N ARG A 92 4.37 -0.72 13.45
CA ARG A 92 4.29 0.54 14.22
C ARG A 92 2.97 0.75 14.97
N VAL A 93 2.19 -0.30 15.24
CA VAL A 93 0.89 -0.17 15.91
C VAL A 93 1.01 0.49 17.28
N ASN A 94 2.13 0.25 18.00
CA ASN A 94 2.36 0.82 19.32
C ASN A 94 2.71 2.33 19.30
N GLU A 95 2.86 2.93 18.12
CA GLU A 95 3.05 4.37 17.95
C GLU A 95 1.74 5.14 17.79
N ILE A 96 0.60 4.44 17.64
CA ILE A 96 -0.72 5.07 17.52
C ILE A 96 -1.10 5.74 18.86
N ASN A 97 -1.35 7.04 18.80
CA ASN A 97 -1.95 7.76 19.92
C ASN A 97 -3.48 7.68 19.82
N VAL A 98 -4.09 6.80 20.61
CA VAL A 98 -5.55 6.56 20.58
C VAL A 98 -6.35 7.82 20.94
N GLY A 99 -5.79 8.74 21.74
CA GLY A 99 -6.43 10.00 22.11
C GLY A 99 -6.34 11.11 21.05
N SER A 100 -5.44 10.95 20.04
CA SER A 100 -5.25 11.95 18.98
C SER A 100 -4.64 11.30 17.75
N ILE A 101 -5.50 10.64 16.96
CA ILE A 101 -5.05 9.90 15.76
C ILE A 101 -4.85 10.87 14.59
N SER A 102 -3.65 10.87 14.03
CA SER A 102 -3.31 11.68 12.85
C SER A 102 -3.72 10.98 11.56
N ALA A 103 -4.56 11.63 10.74
CA ALA A 103 -4.90 11.13 9.41
C ALA A 103 -3.68 10.99 8.49
N ALA A 104 -2.72 11.92 8.59
CA ALA A 104 -1.48 11.85 7.84
C ALA A 104 -0.65 10.61 8.22
N GLN A 105 -0.52 10.32 9.52
CA GLN A 105 0.17 9.12 10.01
C GLN A 105 -0.53 7.83 9.56
N LEU A 106 -1.87 7.80 9.61
CA LEU A 106 -2.64 6.64 9.15
C LEU A 106 -2.44 6.39 7.65
N ASN A 107 -2.43 7.45 6.84
CA ASN A 107 -2.17 7.33 5.40
C ASN A 107 -0.75 6.85 5.12
N GLU A 108 0.25 7.44 5.79
CA GLU A 108 1.66 7.11 5.56
C GLU A 108 1.98 5.66 5.95
N PHE A 109 1.51 5.21 7.12
CA PHE A 109 1.94 3.92 7.68
C PHE A 109 1.00 2.77 7.38
N TYR A 110 -0.28 3.04 7.08
CA TYR A 110 -1.27 1.96 6.93
C TYR A 110 -2.02 2.02 5.60
N PHE A 111 -2.74 3.09 5.30
CA PHE A 111 -3.65 3.06 4.15
C PHE A 111 -2.94 2.97 2.82
N LYS A 112 -1.86 3.74 2.62
CA LYS A 112 -1.05 3.63 1.40
C LYS A 112 -0.58 2.19 1.20
N THR A 113 -0.01 1.58 2.23
CA THR A 113 0.45 0.18 2.19
C THR A 113 -0.70 -0.79 1.91
N MET A 114 -1.83 -0.63 2.61
CA MET A 114 -2.97 -1.52 2.43
C MET A 114 -3.54 -1.45 1.00
N HIS A 115 -3.65 -0.26 0.42
CA HIS A 115 -4.09 -0.11 -0.98
C HIS A 115 -3.05 -0.65 -1.97
N HIS A 116 -1.76 -0.47 -1.69
CA HIS A 116 -0.66 -1.03 -2.48
C HIS A 116 -0.76 -2.56 -2.55
N GLU A 117 -0.81 -3.22 -1.40
CA GLU A 117 -0.89 -4.67 -1.31
C GLU A 117 -2.22 -5.22 -1.86
N PHE A 118 -3.31 -4.50 -1.63
CA PHE A 118 -4.61 -4.86 -2.21
C PHE A 118 -4.59 -4.79 -3.74
N THR A 119 -3.86 -3.85 -4.32
CA THR A 119 -3.66 -3.77 -5.77
C THR A 119 -2.98 -5.02 -6.31
N HIS A 120 -1.96 -5.54 -5.62
CA HIS A 120 -1.33 -6.81 -6.01
C HIS A 120 -2.33 -7.98 -5.96
N ILE A 121 -3.19 -8.02 -4.95
CA ILE A 121 -4.25 -9.06 -4.86
C ILE A 121 -5.22 -8.96 -6.04
N LEU A 122 -5.66 -7.75 -6.37
CA LEU A 122 -6.53 -7.52 -7.53
C LEU A 122 -5.85 -7.96 -8.82
N ASN A 123 -4.58 -7.60 -9.03
CA ASN A 123 -3.81 -7.94 -10.23
C ASN A 123 -3.61 -9.46 -10.42
N GLN A 124 -3.64 -10.24 -9.34
CA GLN A 124 -3.63 -11.71 -9.43
C GLN A 124 -4.94 -12.28 -10.01
N LYS A 125 -6.03 -11.54 -9.94
CA LYS A 125 -7.36 -11.96 -10.41
C LYS A 125 -7.74 -11.32 -11.74
N LYS A 126 -7.39 -10.06 -11.91
CA LYS A 126 -7.59 -9.28 -13.11
C LYS A 126 -6.28 -8.62 -13.48
N ALA A 127 -5.65 -9.07 -14.56
CA ALA A 127 -4.42 -8.44 -15.04
C ALA A 127 -4.72 -7.02 -15.56
N TYR A 128 -3.81 -6.08 -15.28
CA TYR A 128 -3.86 -4.76 -15.90
C TYR A 128 -3.32 -4.81 -17.35
N ASP A 129 -3.55 -3.75 -18.11
CA ASP A 129 -3.08 -3.65 -19.51
C ASP A 129 -1.54 -3.74 -19.56
N PRO A 130 -0.96 -4.73 -20.28
CA PRO A 130 0.49 -4.91 -20.39
C PRO A 130 1.19 -3.75 -21.12
N ALA A 131 0.46 -2.82 -21.71
CA ALA A 131 1.02 -1.57 -22.23
C ALA A 131 1.65 -0.73 -21.11
N TYR A 132 1.20 -0.88 -19.85
CA TYR A 132 1.76 -0.20 -18.69
C TYR A 132 3.25 -0.55 -18.49
N ASP A 133 3.61 -1.82 -18.57
CA ASP A 133 4.98 -2.30 -18.33
C ASP A 133 6.00 -1.64 -19.24
N ARG A 134 5.60 -1.34 -20.48
CA ARG A 134 6.46 -0.77 -21.52
C ARG A 134 6.70 0.74 -21.39
N ILE A 135 5.87 1.45 -20.62
CA ILE A 135 5.94 2.92 -20.53
C ILE A 135 7.26 3.39 -19.91
N SER A 136 7.74 2.70 -18.88
CA SER A 136 8.99 3.04 -18.17
C SER A 136 9.95 1.86 -18.06
N GLU A 137 9.87 0.87 -18.96
CA GLU A 137 10.66 -0.36 -18.91
C GLU A 137 12.18 -0.10 -18.75
N SER A 138 12.69 0.92 -19.44
CA SER A 138 14.12 1.28 -19.38
C SER A 138 14.54 2.05 -18.13
N ASP A 139 13.59 2.52 -17.31
CA ASP A 139 13.86 3.36 -16.16
C ASP A 139 13.79 2.61 -14.82
N TYR A 140 13.30 1.37 -14.81
CA TYR A 140 13.30 0.55 -13.61
C TYR A 140 14.70 0.15 -13.18
N VAL A 141 14.99 0.27 -11.88
CA VAL A 141 16.32 0.05 -11.31
C VAL A 141 16.37 -1.15 -10.35
N GLY A 142 15.25 -1.88 -10.21
CA GLY A 142 15.14 -3.03 -9.32
C GLY A 142 15.42 -2.64 -7.86
N SER A 143 16.05 -3.55 -7.12
CA SER A 143 16.34 -3.38 -5.68
C SER A 143 17.17 -2.14 -5.32
N SER A 144 17.69 -1.36 -6.29
CA SER A 144 18.39 -0.10 -6.04
C SER A 144 17.47 1.12 -5.88
N TRP A 145 16.17 0.95 -5.94
CA TRP A 145 15.16 2.03 -5.84
C TRP A 145 15.32 2.92 -4.60
N TYR A 146 15.78 2.37 -3.47
CA TYR A 146 15.97 3.12 -2.22
C TYR A 146 17.05 4.20 -2.30
N GLN A 147 17.91 4.15 -3.33
CA GLN A 147 18.94 5.17 -3.61
C GLN A 147 18.39 6.33 -4.45
N VAL A 148 17.18 6.18 -5.02
CA VAL A 148 16.58 7.17 -5.90
C VAL A 148 15.85 8.24 -5.08
N ARG A 149 16.09 9.51 -5.41
CA ARG A 149 15.34 10.62 -4.79
C ARG A 149 13.96 10.76 -5.44
N LEU A 150 12.97 11.22 -4.68
CA LEU A 150 11.60 11.42 -5.18
C LEU A 150 11.55 12.25 -6.48
N ASN A 151 12.25 13.36 -6.52
CA ASN A 151 12.21 14.24 -7.70
C ASN A 151 12.81 13.57 -8.95
N ASP A 152 13.83 12.71 -8.77
CA ASP A 152 14.44 11.96 -9.87
C ASP A 152 13.48 10.87 -10.38
N ALA A 153 12.77 10.19 -9.49
CA ALA A 153 11.73 9.23 -9.87
C ALA A 153 10.59 9.93 -10.64
N LEU A 154 10.08 11.05 -10.11
CA LEU A 154 9.01 11.82 -10.73
C LEU A 154 9.40 12.33 -12.13
N ALA A 155 10.62 12.82 -12.32
CA ALA A 155 11.13 13.28 -13.62
C ALA A 155 11.19 12.16 -14.67
N LYS A 156 11.31 10.88 -14.24
CA LYS A 156 11.26 9.67 -15.07
C LYS A 156 9.85 9.09 -15.24
N GLY A 157 8.83 9.73 -14.66
CA GLY A 157 7.45 9.25 -14.72
C GLY A 157 7.17 8.06 -13.82
N CYS A 158 7.89 7.90 -12.71
CA CYS A 158 7.58 7.00 -11.61
C CYS A 158 7.07 7.81 -10.41
N ILE A 159 5.90 7.42 -9.87
CA ILE A 159 5.16 8.22 -8.89
C ILE A 159 5.87 8.32 -7.53
N SER A 160 6.78 7.39 -7.24
CA SER A 160 7.62 7.33 -6.03
C SER A 160 8.95 6.66 -6.34
N PRO A 161 9.96 6.73 -5.45
CA PRO A 161 11.17 5.93 -5.59
C PRO A 161 10.89 4.43 -5.67
N TYR A 162 9.96 3.91 -4.86
CA TYR A 162 9.62 2.48 -4.85
C TYR A 162 8.97 2.03 -6.17
N ALA A 163 8.24 2.92 -6.85
CA ALA A 163 7.72 2.67 -8.19
C ALA A 163 8.83 2.35 -9.23
N MET A 164 10.08 2.70 -8.95
CA MET A 164 11.21 2.38 -9.82
C MET A 164 11.78 0.96 -9.62
N ASP A 165 11.21 0.16 -8.71
CA ASP A 165 11.65 -1.24 -8.58
C ASP A 165 11.28 -2.03 -9.84
N ARG A 166 10.00 -2.06 -10.19
CA ARG A 166 9.45 -2.77 -11.37
C ARG A 166 8.04 -2.31 -11.70
N ALA A 167 7.53 -2.70 -12.85
CA ALA A 167 6.22 -2.28 -13.34
C ALA A 167 5.06 -2.63 -12.39
N THR A 168 5.09 -3.80 -11.73
CA THR A 168 4.05 -4.21 -10.79
C THR A 168 4.00 -3.33 -9.54
N GLU A 169 5.19 -2.94 -9.03
CA GLU A 169 5.29 -2.01 -7.90
C GLU A 169 4.87 -0.59 -8.31
N ASP A 170 5.24 -0.17 -9.50
CA ASP A 170 4.85 1.13 -10.06
C ASP A 170 3.33 1.25 -10.21
N PHE A 171 2.67 0.19 -10.69
CA PHE A 171 1.21 0.15 -10.80
C PHE A 171 0.54 0.24 -9.41
N ALA A 172 1.02 -0.53 -8.44
CA ALA A 172 0.49 -0.52 -7.08
C ALA A 172 0.76 0.82 -6.35
N GLU A 173 1.93 1.41 -6.52
CA GLU A 173 2.26 2.74 -6.00
C GLU A 173 1.38 3.84 -6.62
N MET A 174 1.14 3.78 -7.93
CA MET A 174 0.28 4.73 -8.63
C MET A 174 -1.14 4.70 -8.06
N MET A 175 -1.74 3.53 -7.95
CA MET A 175 -3.08 3.35 -7.38
C MET A 175 -3.12 3.78 -5.91
N SER A 176 -2.22 3.28 -5.06
CA SER A 176 -2.24 3.55 -3.62
C SER A 176 -2.01 5.03 -3.30
N ILE A 177 -1.11 5.70 -4.00
CA ILE A 177 -0.86 7.14 -3.83
C ILE A 177 -2.06 7.96 -4.31
N TYR A 178 -2.69 7.59 -5.42
CA TYR A 178 -3.86 8.31 -5.91
C TYR A 178 -5.03 8.26 -4.91
N VAL A 179 -5.39 7.07 -4.42
CA VAL A 179 -6.57 6.90 -3.55
C VAL A 179 -6.36 7.43 -2.12
N THR A 180 -5.11 7.59 -1.67
CA THR A 180 -4.80 8.06 -0.31
C THR A 180 -4.42 9.53 -0.22
N ASN A 181 -4.38 10.24 -1.35
CA ASN A 181 -4.01 11.65 -1.38
C ASN A 181 -5.17 12.53 -1.84
N THR A 182 -5.12 13.81 -1.47
CA THR A 182 -6.06 14.81 -2.00
C THR A 182 -5.74 15.16 -3.45
N ALA A 183 -6.74 15.65 -4.20
CA ALA A 183 -6.52 16.12 -5.56
C ALA A 183 -5.41 17.20 -5.65
N ALA A 184 -5.32 18.09 -4.64
CA ALA A 184 -4.27 19.10 -4.58
C ALA A 184 -2.86 18.50 -4.41
N ALA A 185 -2.72 17.45 -3.54
CA ALA A 185 -1.46 16.76 -3.36
C ALA A 185 -1.06 15.96 -4.61
N TRP A 186 -2.03 15.35 -5.30
CA TRP A 186 -1.83 14.68 -6.58
C TRP A 186 -1.31 15.65 -7.65
N GLU A 187 -1.98 16.79 -7.87
CA GLU A 187 -1.54 17.80 -8.83
C GLU A 187 -0.17 18.41 -8.49
N SER A 188 0.12 18.61 -7.20
CA SER A 188 1.46 19.05 -6.76
C SER A 188 2.55 18.04 -7.14
N ARG A 189 2.26 16.76 -7.05
CA ARG A 189 3.17 15.68 -7.43
C ARG A 189 3.39 15.64 -8.94
N LEU A 190 2.33 15.77 -9.74
CA LEU A 190 2.43 15.89 -11.20
C LEU A 190 3.20 17.13 -11.64
N ALA A 191 2.98 18.28 -10.96
CA ALA A 191 3.74 19.49 -11.22
C ALA A 191 5.25 19.34 -10.94
N THR A 192 5.60 18.63 -9.86
CA THR A 192 6.99 18.31 -9.50
C THR A 192 7.67 17.41 -10.53
N ALA A 193 6.93 16.55 -11.22
CA ALA A 193 7.45 15.69 -12.28
C ALA A 193 7.91 16.48 -13.52
N GLY A 194 7.44 17.73 -13.67
CA GLY A 194 7.88 18.63 -14.73
C GLY A 194 7.42 18.22 -16.13
N ALA A 195 7.98 18.86 -17.14
CA ALA A 195 7.58 18.69 -18.54
C ALA A 195 7.87 17.28 -19.10
N THR A 196 8.84 16.57 -18.53
CA THR A 196 9.24 15.21 -18.97
C THR A 196 8.44 14.13 -18.26
N GLY A 197 8.36 14.18 -16.93
CA GLY A 197 7.75 13.10 -16.14
C GLY A 197 6.22 13.17 -16.12
N ARG A 198 5.63 14.38 -16.12
CA ARG A 198 4.17 14.55 -16.04
C ARG A 198 3.41 13.81 -17.16
N PRO A 199 3.75 13.92 -18.46
CA PRO A 199 3.04 13.17 -19.51
C PRO A 199 3.12 11.67 -19.36
N ILE A 200 4.25 11.16 -18.81
CA ILE A 200 4.45 9.73 -18.56
C ILE A 200 3.52 9.29 -17.42
N LEU A 201 3.49 10.04 -16.31
CA LEU A 201 2.60 9.77 -15.18
C LEU A 201 1.13 9.80 -15.59
N GLU A 202 0.71 10.79 -16.38
CA GLU A 202 -0.66 10.93 -16.86
C GLU A 202 -1.06 9.72 -17.75
N LYS A 203 -0.17 9.29 -18.64
CA LYS A 203 -0.40 8.09 -19.47
C LYS A 203 -0.52 6.81 -18.64
N LYS A 204 0.31 6.63 -17.62
CA LYS A 204 0.23 5.50 -16.68
C LYS A 204 -1.06 5.57 -15.88
N PHE A 205 -1.39 6.76 -15.39
CA PHE A 205 -2.59 6.98 -14.60
C PHE A 205 -3.88 6.67 -15.39
N GLU A 206 -3.93 6.97 -16.67
CA GLU A 206 -5.07 6.60 -17.53
C GLU A 206 -5.33 5.08 -17.51
N ILE A 207 -4.27 4.27 -17.58
CA ILE A 207 -4.39 2.81 -17.50
C ILE A 207 -4.88 2.37 -16.11
N VAL A 208 -4.29 2.92 -15.04
CA VAL A 208 -4.70 2.62 -13.66
C VAL A 208 -6.15 3.04 -13.41
N TYR A 209 -6.53 4.22 -13.87
CA TYR A 209 -7.89 4.75 -13.70
C TYR A 209 -8.94 3.87 -14.42
N ASN A 210 -8.68 3.49 -15.66
CA ASN A 210 -9.55 2.57 -16.40
C ASN A 210 -9.65 1.20 -15.72
N TYR A 211 -8.53 0.68 -15.22
CA TYR A 211 -8.52 -0.56 -14.44
C TYR A 211 -9.40 -0.49 -13.18
N MET A 212 -9.45 0.66 -12.50
CA MET A 212 -10.30 0.85 -11.31
C MET A 212 -11.79 0.97 -11.65
N LEU A 213 -12.15 1.42 -12.87
CA LEU A 213 -13.54 1.57 -13.29
C LEU A 213 -14.17 0.25 -13.76
N ASP A 214 -13.36 -0.70 -14.22
CA ASP A 214 -13.80 -2.01 -14.71
C ASP A 214 -14.09 -3.00 -13.56
#